data_8b7e7684de13d2959e4eec7dd455310b
#
_entry.id   8b7e7684de13d2959e4eec7dd455310b
#
_cell.length_a   1.000
_cell.length_b   1.000
_cell.length_c   1.000
_cell.angle_alpha   90.00
_cell.angle_beta   90.00
_cell.angle_gamma   90.00
#
_symmetry.space_group_name_H-M   'P 1'
#
loop_
_entity.id
_entity.type
_entity.pdbx_description
1 polymer ?
#
loop_
_entity_poly.entity_id
_entity_poly.type
_entity_poly.pdbx_seq_one_letter_code
_entity_poly.pdbx_strand_id
1 'polypeptide(L)'
;MRILALVPGEIGDQILFFPTLDELKRYYPKANIDVIVEPRAKGAYRVSGSVNEVLTFNFKDRNGLADFANLLGVIRDREYDAVFSLANQWPIGLLLWMSGISVTIGYKNLAGGWFFSNPVPQKTEQYAAYMYYDLLQGLDISSPCPQPALALRKKDLDWAQEEQQRLGVKDGYILIHGGSTNLSQGEGIDKVYPVEKWQQIIKEIQQKQSGLPIVLLQGPEDGEFIEAMVQACPELKTTTPGDVGKLSAVIAGANLLLCIDSTPMYLAVAVGTYTIALFGPTEAKKLLPENEHCVGLQSPTRWIADVKPEEVLEQIWR
;
A
#
# COMPACT_ATOMS: atom_id res chain seq x y z
N MET A 1 -24.42 -12.60 6.84
CA MET A 1 -23.82 -11.38 7.39
C MET A 1 -23.24 -10.57 6.25
N ARG A 2 -23.56 -9.29 6.21
CA ARG A 2 -22.99 -8.33 5.26
C ARG A 2 -22.17 -7.31 6.02
N ILE A 3 -20.92 -7.15 5.64
CA ILE A 3 -19.95 -6.27 6.32
C ILE A 3 -19.52 -5.19 5.33
N LEU A 4 -19.50 -3.96 5.78
CA LEU A 4 -18.95 -2.83 5.06
C LEU A 4 -17.63 -2.38 5.69
N ALA A 5 -16.64 -2.00 4.88
CA ALA A 5 -15.49 -1.26 5.38
C ALA A 5 -15.29 0.04 4.59
N LEU A 6 -15.15 1.16 5.29
CA LEU A 6 -14.77 2.44 4.72
C LEU A 6 -13.27 2.62 4.92
N VAL A 7 -12.51 2.56 3.82
CA VAL A 7 -11.04 2.61 3.82
C VAL A 7 -10.58 3.80 2.95
N PRO A 8 -10.60 5.02 3.48
CA PRO A 8 -10.01 6.17 2.78
C PRO A 8 -8.50 5.99 2.66
N GLY A 9 -7.89 6.69 1.69
CA GLY A 9 -6.46 6.65 1.49
C GLY A 9 -6.06 6.03 0.15
N GLU A 10 -4.77 5.80 -0.02
CA GLU A 10 -4.17 5.30 -1.26
C GLU A 10 -4.11 3.76 -1.29
N ILE A 11 -3.50 3.21 -2.34
CA ILE A 11 -3.35 1.75 -2.50
C ILE A 11 -2.63 1.11 -1.30
N GLY A 12 -1.61 1.78 -0.75
CA GLY A 12 -0.88 1.30 0.42
C GLY A 12 -1.78 1.06 1.64
N ASP A 13 -2.70 1.99 1.92
CA ASP A 13 -3.66 1.85 3.04
C ASP A 13 -4.56 0.64 2.86
N GLN A 14 -4.97 0.35 1.62
CA GLN A 14 -5.79 -0.82 1.32
C GLN A 14 -5.02 -2.11 1.61
N ILE A 15 -3.75 -2.20 1.16
CA ILE A 15 -2.90 -3.38 1.39
C ILE A 15 -2.67 -3.60 2.89
N LEU A 16 -2.43 -2.52 3.64
CA LEU A 16 -2.28 -2.57 5.10
C LEU A 16 -3.57 -3.01 5.82
N PHE A 17 -4.73 -2.82 5.20
CA PHE A 17 -6.02 -3.24 5.73
C PHE A 17 -6.42 -4.69 5.37
N PHE A 18 -5.75 -5.32 4.39
CA PHE A 18 -6.07 -6.69 3.97
C PHE A 18 -6.05 -7.71 5.11
N PRO A 19 -5.10 -7.70 6.07
CA PRO A 19 -5.14 -8.62 7.20
C PRO A 19 -6.45 -8.56 7.99
N THR A 20 -7.03 -7.36 8.13
CA THR A 20 -8.33 -7.18 8.80
C THR A 20 -9.47 -7.82 8.01
N LEU A 21 -9.48 -7.65 6.68
CA LEU A 21 -10.50 -8.25 5.80
C LEU A 21 -10.40 -9.78 5.76
N ASP A 22 -9.17 -10.29 5.67
CA ASP A 22 -8.89 -11.73 5.61
C ASP A 22 -9.32 -12.40 6.93
N GLU A 23 -9.05 -11.76 8.06
CA GLU A 23 -9.47 -12.27 9.35
C GLU A 23 -10.99 -12.24 9.52
N LEU A 24 -11.66 -11.17 9.07
CA LEU A 24 -13.13 -11.12 9.02
C LEU A 24 -13.68 -12.27 8.17
N LYS A 25 -13.06 -12.57 7.03
CA LYS A 25 -13.47 -13.68 6.17
C LYS A 25 -13.21 -15.03 6.80
N ARG A 26 -12.13 -15.16 7.59
CA ARG A 26 -11.81 -16.38 8.37
C ARG A 26 -12.83 -16.64 9.47
N TYR A 27 -13.21 -15.61 10.24
CA TYR A 27 -14.20 -15.72 11.31
C TYR A 27 -15.63 -15.92 10.77
N TYR A 28 -15.95 -15.23 9.67
CA TYR A 28 -17.25 -15.26 9.03
C TYR A 28 -17.14 -15.72 7.56
N PRO A 29 -16.89 -17.02 7.29
CA PRO A 29 -16.60 -17.51 5.92
C PRO A 29 -17.72 -17.21 4.90
N LYS A 30 -18.97 -17.13 5.36
CA LYS A 30 -20.14 -16.80 4.52
C LYS A 30 -20.47 -15.30 4.46
N ALA A 31 -19.69 -14.45 5.10
CA ALA A 31 -19.93 -13.01 5.06
C ALA A 31 -19.64 -12.45 3.66
N ASN A 32 -20.49 -11.55 3.19
CA ASN A 32 -20.20 -10.68 2.06
C ASN A 32 -19.55 -9.42 2.61
N ILE A 33 -18.30 -9.16 2.20
CA ILE A 33 -17.53 -8.00 2.62
C ILE A 33 -17.43 -7.04 1.45
N ASP A 34 -18.02 -5.87 1.58
CA ASP A 34 -17.91 -4.79 0.60
C ASP A 34 -17.04 -3.67 1.16
N VAL A 35 -16.36 -2.94 0.29
CA VAL A 35 -15.52 -1.82 0.70
C VAL A 35 -15.90 -0.54 -0.03
N ILE A 36 -15.77 0.61 0.64
CA ILE A 36 -15.86 1.95 0.05
C ILE A 36 -14.49 2.60 0.16
N VAL A 37 -13.92 2.99 -0.97
CA VAL A 37 -12.54 3.45 -1.08
C VAL A 37 -12.42 4.69 -1.96
N GLU A 38 -11.30 5.37 -1.91
CA GLU A 38 -10.94 6.40 -2.90
C GLU A 38 -10.92 5.82 -4.32
N PRO A 39 -11.40 6.55 -5.34
CA PRO A 39 -11.42 6.06 -6.71
C PRO A 39 -10.06 5.52 -7.20
N ARG A 40 -8.96 6.20 -6.82
CA ARG A 40 -7.58 5.79 -7.17
C ARG A 40 -7.14 4.49 -6.49
N ALA A 41 -7.68 4.20 -5.31
CA ALA A 41 -7.32 3.02 -4.52
C ALA A 41 -8.08 1.74 -4.95
N LYS A 42 -9.14 1.86 -5.76
CA LYS A 42 -9.97 0.73 -6.21
C LYS A 42 -9.15 -0.43 -6.78
N GLY A 43 -8.08 -0.11 -7.50
CA GLY A 43 -7.19 -1.09 -8.13
C GLY A 43 -6.52 -2.07 -7.17
N ALA A 44 -6.33 -1.70 -5.89
CA ALA A 44 -5.75 -2.56 -4.87
C ALA A 44 -6.53 -3.86 -4.69
N TYR A 45 -7.85 -3.81 -4.77
CA TYR A 45 -8.72 -4.98 -4.52
C TYR A 45 -8.71 -6.03 -5.63
N ARG A 46 -8.02 -5.75 -6.75
CA ARG A 46 -7.74 -6.75 -7.77
C ARG A 46 -6.92 -7.94 -7.23
N VAL A 47 -6.12 -7.70 -6.20
CA VAL A 47 -5.27 -8.69 -5.54
C VAL A 47 -5.77 -9.09 -4.16
N SER A 48 -7.00 -8.74 -3.79
CA SER A 48 -7.69 -9.22 -2.59
C SER A 48 -8.54 -10.44 -2.90
N GLY A 49 -8.50 -11.44 -2.02
CA GLY A 49 -9.37 -12.63 -2.07
C GLY A 49 -10.62 -12.52 -1.20
N SER A 50 -10.72 -11.51 -0.32
CA SER A 50 -11.72 -11.45 0.75
C SER A 50 -12.88 -10.49 0.49
N VAL A 51 -12.77 -9.62 -0.54
CA VAL A 51 -13.74 -8.58 -0.85
C VAL A 51 -14.70 -9.03 -1.95
N ASN A 52 -16.00 -8.78 -1.72
CA ASN A 52 -17.08 -9.10 -2.65
C ASN A 52 -17.30 -7.96 -3.66
N GLU A 53 -17.46 -6.72 -3.18
CA GLU A 53 -17.68 -5.55 -4.04
C GLU A 53 -16.84 -4.36 -3.58
N VAL A 54 -16.37 -3.56 -4.55
CA VAL A 54 -15.61 -2.33 -4.32
C VAL A 54 -16.38 -1.13 -4.83
N LEU A 55 -16.89 -0.35 -3.92
CA LEU A 55 -17.54 0.93 -4.16
C LEU A 55 -16.52 2.06 -4.05
N THR A 56 -16.80 3.19 -4.67
CA THR A 56 -15.92 4.36 -4.60
C THR A 56 -16.65 5.55 -4.01
N PHE A 57 -15.95 6.27 -3.14
CA PHE A 57 -16.34 7.58 -2.64
C PHE A 57 -15.09 8.44 -2.49
N ASN A 58 -15.18 9.69 -2.92
CA ASN A 58 -14.04 10.59 -2.81
C ASN A 58 -14.05 11.28 -1.45
N PHE A 59 -13.28 10.75 -0.50
CA PHE A 59 -13.20 11.28 0.86
C PHE A 59 -12.42 12.60 0.95
N LYS A 60 -11.55 12.88 -0.03
CA LYS A 60 -10.66 14.07 -0.04
C LYS A 60 -11.33 15.32 -0.59
N ASP A 61 -12.36 15.19 -1.42
CA ASP A 61 -13.04 16.31 -2.03
C ASP A 61 -13.96 17.04 -1.03
N ARG A 62 -14.34 18.27 -1.40
CA ARG A 62 -15.38 19.01 -0.69
C ARG A 62 -16.75 18.44 -1.04
N ASN A 63 -17.12 17.36 -0.37
CA ASN A 63 -18.42 16.73 -0.56
C ASN A 63 -19.55 17.64 -0.04
N GLY A 64 -20.60 17.80 -0.85
CA GLY A 64 -21.83 18.47 -0.47
C GLY A 64 -22.81 17.52 0.25
N LEU A 65 -23.89 18.07 0.77
CA LEU A 65 -24.97 17.30 1.42
C LEU A 65 -25.54 16.22 0.49
N ALA A 66 -25.59 16.48 -0.82
CA ALA A 66 -26.10 15.51 -1.81
C ALA A 66 -25.21 14.28 -1.92
N ASP A 67 -23.88 14.45 -1.87
CA ASP A 67 -22.94 13.35 -1.93
C ASP A 67 -23.06 12.44 -0.72
N PHE A 68 -23.15 13.04 0.48
CA PHE A 68 -23.41 12.29 1.72
C PHE A 68 -24.78 11.61 1.73
N ALA A 69 -25.84 12.27 1.22
CA ALA A 69 -27.17 11.67 1.12
C ALA A 69 -27.19 10.47 0.16
N ASN A 70 -26.51 10.59 -0.98
CA ASN A 70 -26.35 9.48 -1.93
C ASN A 70 -25.57 8.32 -1.30
N LEU A 71 -24.45 8.60 -0.62
CA LEU A 71 -23.69 7.56 0.08
C LEU A 71 -24.53 6.87 1.16
N LEU A 72 -25.30 7.63 1.94
CA LEU A 72 -26.20 7.09 2.94
C LEU A 72 -27.26 6.18 2.31
N GLY A 73 -27.87 6.60 1.18
CA GLY A 73 -28.81 5.78 0.41
C GLY A 73 -28.19 4.45 -0.01
N VAL A 74 -27.01 4.51 -0.64
CA VAL A 74 -26.28 3.30 -1.07
C VAL A 74 -25.99 2.35 0.09
N ILE A 75 -25.62 2.88 1.26
CA ILE A 75 -25.33 2.06 2.45
C ILE A 75 -26.61 1.41 2.98
N ARG A 76 -27.71 2.16 3.07
CA ARG A 76 -29.00 1.64 3.56
C ARG A 76 -29.60 0.57 2.67
N ASP A 77 -29.57 0.78 1.36
CA ASP A 77 -30.13 -0.16 0.37
C ASP A 77 -29.45 -1.54 0.41
N ARG A 78 -28.24 -1.61 0.98
CA ARG A 78 -27.46 -2.85 1.05
C ARG A 78 -27.62 -3.62 2.36
N GLU A 79 -28.29 -3.06 3.36
CA GLU A 79 -28.64 -3.72 4.64
C GLU A 79 -27.42 -4.40 5.31
N TYR A 80 -26.37 -3.63 5.60
CA TYR A 80 -25.19 -4.16 6.28
C TYR A 80 -25.46 -4.43 7.77
N ASP A 81 -24.92 -5.54 8.27
CA ASP A 81 -24.98 -5.93 9.68
C ASP A 81 -23.93 -5.21 10.52
N ALA A 82 -22.76 -4.98 9.94
CA ALA A 82 -21.62 -4.32 10.59
C ALA A 82 -20.86 -3.40 9.61
N VAL A 83 -20.27 -2.34 10.15
CA VAL A 83 -19.38 -1.46 9.40
C VAL A 83 -18.11 -1.14 10.17
N PHE A 84 -16.97 -1.19 9.46
CA PHE A 84 -15.67 -0.74 9.91
C PHE A 84 -15.32 0.58 9.23
N SER A 85 -14.77 1.56 9.97
CA SER A 85 -14.38 2.84 9.39
C SER A 85 -12.98 3.25 9.84
N LEU A 86 -12.10 3.50 8.87
CA LEU A 86 -10.82 4.17 9.06
C LEU A 86 -10.94 5.69 8.88
N ALA A 87 -12.11 6.20 8.46
CA ALA A 87 -12.33 7.61 8.24
C ALA A 87 -12.27 8.40 9.56
N ASN A 88 -11.50 9.49 9.55
CA ASN A 88 -11.32 10.36 10.71
C ASN A 88 -12.27 11.56 10.74
N GLN A 89 -13.11 11.73 9.72
CA GLN A 89 -13.99 12.87 9.53
C GLN A 89 -15.31 12.65 10.27
N TRP A 90 -15.73 13.62 11.11
CA TRP A 90 -16.98 13.52 11.86
C TRP A 90 -18.24 13.34 10.99
N PRO A 91 -18.37 13.92 9.74
CA PRO A 91 -19.54 13.69 8.92
C PRO A 91 -19.72 12.22 8.51
N ILE A 92 -18.62 11.47 8.34
CA ILE A 92 -18.67 10.02 8.06
C ILE A 92 -19.21 9.28 9.29
N GLY A 93 -18.71 9.60 10.49
CA GLY A 93 -19.23 9.01 11.73
C GLY A 93 -20.74 9.24 11.88
N LEU A 94 -21.20 10.47 11.67
CA LEU A 94 -22.62 10.83 11.69
C LEU A 94 -23.41 10.06 10.63
N LEU A 95 -22.91 9.98 9.40
CA LEU A 95 -23.53 9.23 8.31
C LEU A 95 -23.71 7.75 8.68
N LEU A 96 -22.69 7.12 9.25
CA LEU A 96 -22.75 5.73 9.66
C LEU A 96 -23.75 5.53 10.82
N TRP A 97 -23.80 6.45 11.77
CA TRP A 97 -24.85 6.43 12.80
C TRP A 97 -26.25 6.56 12.19
N MET A 98 -26.45 7.46 11.23
CA MET A 98 -27.72 7.64 10.52
C MET A 98 -28.08 6.44 9.63
N SER A 99 -27.11 5.60 9.23
CA SER A 99 -27.37 4.45 8.36
C SER A 99 -28.29 3.39 9.02
N GLY A 100 -28.32 3.36 10.36
CA GLY A 100 -29.09 2.38 11.12
C GLY A 100 -28.38 1.04 11.28
N ILE A 101 -27.10 0.92 10.85
CA ILE A 101 -26.31 -0.29 11.07
C ILE A 101 -26.09 -0.48 12.57
N SER A 102 -26.43 -1.67 13.08
CA SER A 102 -26.37 -1.95 14.53
C SER A 102 -24.97 -2.00 15.11
N VAL A 103 -23.99 -2.50 14.33
CA VAL A 103 -22.58 -2.61 14.74
C VAL A 103 -21.74 -1.66 13.89
N THR A 104 -21.33 -0.55 14.49
CA THR A 104 -20.46 0.45 13.84
C THR A 104 -19.15 0.56 14.60
N ILE A 105 -18.04 0.29 13.91
CA ILE A 105 -16.68 0.17 14.49
C ILE A 105 -15.78 1.22 13.85
N GLY A 106 -15.07 1.94 14.68
CA GLY A 106 -14.10 2.95 14.26
C GLY A 106 -13.26 3.42 15.45
N TYR A 107 -12.35 4.36 15.24
CA TYR A 107 -11.47 4.82 16.29
C TYR A 107 -12.14 5.82 17.23
N LYS A 108 -12.07 5.53 18.53
CA LYS A 108 -12.63 6.36 19.61
C LYS A 108 -12.04 7.76 19.65
N ASN A 109 -10.75 7.89 19.35
CA ASN A 109 -9.99 9.14 19.53
C ASN A 109 -10.17 10.12 18.36
N LEU A 110 -10.84 9.71 17.27
CA LEU A 110 -11.10 10.56 16.13
C LEU A 110 -12.39 11.37 16.28
N ALA A 111 -12.52 12.46 15.51
CA ALA A 111 -13.64 13.38 15.58
C ALA A 111 -15.03 12.72 15.39
N GLY A 112 -15.09 11.59 14.68
CA GLY A 112 -16.29 10.77 14.47
C GLY A 112 -16.52 9.67 15.51
N GLY A 113 -15.63 9.50 16.48
CA GLY A 113 -15.63 8.35 17.42
C GLY A 113 -16.88 8.21 18.30
N TRP A 114 -17.55 9.31 18.58
CA TRP A 114 -18.80 9.35 19.37
C TRP A 114 -19.99 8.69 18.69
N PHE A 115 -19.96 8.53 17.37
CA PHE A 115 -21.04 7.96 16.58
C PHE A 115 -20.93 6.44 16.42
N PHE A 116 -19.83 5.82 16.83
CA PHE A 116 -19.66 4.37 16.75
C PHE A 116 -20.24 3.65 17.95
N SER A 117 -20.94 2.53 17.69
CA SER A 117 -21.47 1.66 18.77
C SER A 117 -20.36 0.91 19.49
N ASN A 118 -19.30 0.53 18.77
CA ASN A 118 -18.17 -0.25 19.27
C ASN A 118 -16.83 0.47 18.95
N PRO A 119 -16.56 1.63 19.62
CA PRO A 119 -15.35 2.41 19.33
C PRO A 119 -14.10 1.73 19.91
N VAL A 120 -13.02 1.67 19.12
CA VAL A 120 -11.73 1.08 19.48
C VAL A 120 -10.68 2.18 19.70
N PRO A 121 -9.82 2.11 20.72
CA PRO A 121 -8.71 3.03 20.88
C PRO A 121 -7.74 2.96 19.70
N GLN A 122 -7.36 4.12 19.13
CA GLN A 122 -6.34 4.18 18.08
C GLN A 122 -4.95 4.20 18.71
N LYS A 123 -4.09 3.26 18.34
CA LYS A 123 -2.67 3.19 18.73
C LYS A 123 -1.80 3.59 17.56
N THR A 124 -1.33 4.83 17.53
CA THR A 124 -0.59 5.41 16.39
C THR A 124 0.91 5.09 16.38
N GLU A 125 1.45 4.54 17.49
CA GLU A 125 2.89 4.25 17.63
C GLU A 125 3.24 2.80 17.30
N GLN A 126 2.51 2.20 16.36
CA GLN A 126 2.73 0.85 15.87
C GLN A 126 2.64 0.78 14.35
N TYR A 127 3.01 -0.36 13.79
CA TYR A 127 2.83 -0.63 12.36
C TYR A 127 1.36 -0.46 11.95
N ALA A 128 1.11 0.25 10.85
CA ALA A 128 -0.25 0.65 10.47
C ALA A 128 -1.20 -0.54 10.23
N ALA A 129 -0.68 -1.67 9.72
CA ALA A 129 -1.52 -2.86 9.58
C ALA A 129 -2.01 -3.37 10.95
N TYR A 130 -1.20 -3.30 12.01
CA TYR A 130 -1.61 -3.67 13.36
C TYR A 130 -2.65 -2.68 13.90
N MET A 131 -2.46 -1.38 13.62
CA MET A 131 -3.43 -0.36 14.00
C MET A 131 -4.79 -0.63 13.34
N TYR A 132 -4.80 -0.93 12.05
CA TYR A 132 -6.04 -1.25 11.34
C TYR A 132 -6.68 -2.55 11.81
N TYR A 133 -5.87 -3.55 12.12
CA TYR A 133 -6.31 -4.85 12.64
C TYR A 133 -6.92 -4.73 14.04
N ASP A 134 -6.46 -3.80 14.88
CA ASP A 134 -7.03 -3.53 16.20
C ASP A 134 -8.54 -3.24 16.14
N LEU A 135 -9.09 -2.76 15.01
CA LEU A 135 -10.54 -2.55 14.85
C LEU A 135 -11.37 -3.82 15.04
N LEU A 136 -10.77 -5.00 14.84
CA LEU A 136 -11.44 -6.29 15.08
C LEU A 136 -11.83 -6.50 16.56
N GLN A 137 -11.20 -5.78 17.47
CA GLN A 137 -11.57 -5.78 18.89
C GLN A 137 -13.01 -5.27 19.09
N GLY A 138 -13.55 -4.48 18.17
CA GLY A 138 -14.96 -4.08 18.18
C GLY A 138 -15.95 -5.23 17.96
N LEU A 139 -15.45 -6.41 17.50
CA LEU A 139 -16.20 -7.68 17.41
C LEU A 139 -15.65 -8.75 18.37
N ASP A 140 -14.90 -8.36 19.40
CA ASP A 140 -14.25 -9.28 20.35
C ASP A 140 -13.25 -10.26 19.69
N ILE A 141 -12.71 -9.93 18.51
CA ILE A 141 -11.68 -10.68 17.81
C ILE A 141 -10.31 -10.15 18.25
N SER A 142 -9.47 -11.02 18.82
CA SER A 142 -8.17 -10.66 19.41
C SER A 142 -7.00 -11.56 18.96
N SER A 143 -7.13 -12.21 17.79
CA SER A 143 -6.05 -12.99 17.18
C SER A 143 -4.85 -12.11 16.81
N PRO A 144 -3.62 -12.67 16.75
CA PRO A 144 -2.46 -11.94 16.23
C PRO A 144 -2.66 -11.51 14.78
N CYS A 145 -2.26 -10.28 14.45
CA CYS A 145 -2.34 -9.77 13.09
C CYS A 145 -1.36 -10.54 12.18
N PRO A 146 -1.83 -11.19 11.11
CA PRO A 146 -0.94 -11.80 10.12
C PRO A 146 -0.26 -10.73 9.27
N GLN A 147 0.80 -11.12 8.55
CA GLN A 147 1.38 -10.26 7.53
C GLN A 147 0.35 -10.05 6.39
N PRO A 148 0.33 -8.86 5.76
CA PRO A 148 -0.44 -8.64 4.55
C PRO A 148 -0.08 -9.70 3.50
N ALA A 149 -1.09 -10.19 2.77
CA ALA A 149 -0.91 -11.17 1.71
C ALA A 149 -1.76 -10.81 0.49
N LEU A 150 -1.32 -11.20 -0.71
CA LEU A 150 -2.00 -10.93 -1.96
C LEU A 150 -2.47 -12.20 -2.64
N ALA A 151 -3.67 -12.16 -3.23
CA ALA A 151 -4.21 -13.20 -4.09
C ALA A 151 -3.81 -12.94 -5.56
N LEU A 152 -2.60 -13.36 -5.95
CA LEU A 152 -2.13 -13.18 -7.32
C LEU A 152 -2.86 -14.13 -8.26
N ARG A 153 -3.33 -13.59 -9.41
CA ARG A 153 -4.03 -14.36 -10.41
C ARG A 153 -3.04 -14.96 -11.43
N LYS A 154 -3.33 -16.18 -11.90
CA LYS A 154 -2.47 -16.86 -12.87
C LYS A 154 -2.11 -15.97 -14.07
N LYS A 155 -3.07 -15.27 -14.65
CA LYS A 155 -2.83 -14.37 -15.79
C LYS A 155 -1.82 -13.24 -15.50
N ASP A 156 -1.73 -12.78 -14.26
CA ASP A 156 -0.81 -11.73 -13.87
C ASP A 156 0.60 -12.31 -13.67
N LEU A 157 0.69 -13.54 -13.17
CA LEU A 157 1.94 -14.30 -13.08
C LEU A 157 2.47 -14.69 -14.49
N ASP A 158 1.59 -15.16 -15.36
CA ASP A 158 1.94 -15.49 -16.76
C ASP A 158 2.49 -14.24 -17.48
N TRP A 159 1.83 -13.09 -17.33
CA TRP A 159 2.31 -11.82 -17.87
C TRP A 159 3.68 -11.42 -17.30
N ALA A 160 3.89 -11.55 -15.99
CA ALA A 160 5.18 -11.23 -15.36
C ALA A 160 6.30 -12.15 -15.90
N GLN A 161 6.01 -13.42 -16.15
CA GLN A 161 6.96 -14.36 -16.75
C GLN A 161 7.32 -13.97 -18.20
N GLU A 162 6.35 -13.54 -19.00
CA GLU A 162 6.59 -13.01 -20.35
C GLU A 162 7.45 -11.75 -20.29
N GLU A 163 7.16 -10.86 -19.34
CA GLU A 163 7.93 -9.62 -19.13
C GLU A 163 9.37 -9.90 -18.72
N GLN A 164 9.60 -10.86 -17.80
CA GLN A 164 10.95 -11.31 -17.42
C GLN A 164 11.72 -11.88 -18.63
N GLN A 165 11.02 -12.60 -19.53
CA GLN A 165 11.62 -13.07 -20.78
C GLN A 165 12.00 -11.92 -21.70
N ARG A 166 11.08 -10.94 -21.90
CA ARG A 166 11.34 -9.73 -22.70
C ARG A 166 12.54 -8.97 -22.20
N LEU A 167 12.65 -8.87 -20.88
CA LEU A 167 13.76 -8.17 -20.20
C LEU A 167 15.03 -9.03 -20.10
N GLY A 168 14.97 -10.34 -20.35
CA GLY A 168 16.13 -11.26 -20.21
C GLY A 168 16.61 -11.37 -18.76
N VAL A 169 15.68 -11.46 -17.79
CA VAL A 169 15.96 -11.45 -16.33
C VAL A 169 15.38 -12.67 -15.62
N LYS A 170 15.36 -13.83 -16.30
CA LYS A 170 14.71 -15.05 -15.80
C LYS A 170 15.33 -15.62 -14.52
N ASP A 171 16.60 -15.39 -14.28
CA ASP A 171 17.35 -15.97 -13.17
C ASP A 171 17.36 -15.03 -11.93
N GLY A 172 16.49 -14.03 -11.94
CA GLY A 172 16.35 -13.05 -10.88
C GLY A 172 16.82 -11.66 -11.28
N TYR A 173 16.41 -10.67 -10.51
CA TYR A 173 16.74 -9.26 -10.77
C TYR A 173 16.52 -8.41 -9.52
N ILE A 174 17.17 -7.24 -9.52
CA ILE A 174 16.88 -6.15 -8.59
C ILE A 174 15.87 -5.23 -9.27
N LEU A 175 14.78 -4.92 -8.56
CA LEU A 175 13.79 -3.96 -9.02
C LEU A 175 14.01 -2.63 -8.28
N ILE A 176 14.03 -1.51 -9.01
CA ILE A 176 14.21 -0.17 -8.43
C ILE A 176 12.98 0.68 -8.72
N HIS A 177 12.42 1.32 -7.69
CA HIS A 177 11.36 2.33 -7.80
C HIS A 177 11.75 3.59 -7.03
N GLY A 178 12.07 4.65 -7.75
CA GLY A 178 12.59 5.89 -7.16
C GLY A 178 11.56 6.97 -6.84
N GLY A 179 10.29 6.75 -7.20
CA GLY A 179 9.17 7.66 -6.91
C GLY A 179 8.83 8.62 -8.04
N SER A 180 7.77 9.41 -7.82
CA SER A 180 7.22 10.37 -8.76
C SER A 180 7.49 11.80 -8.30
N THR A 181 8.08 12.62 -9.18
CA THR A 181 8.26 14.07 -8.99
C THR A 181 6.92 14.80 -8.89
N ASN A 182 5.93 14.41 -9.69
CA ASN A 182 4.64 15.10 -9.76
C ASN A 182 3.81 14.92 -8.48
N LEU A 183 3.76 13.71 -7.91
CA LEU A 183 3.08 13.46 -6.63
C LEU A 183 3.76 14.18 -5.47
N SER A 184 5.08 14.15 -5.42
CA SER A 184 5.87 14.81 -4.37
C SER A 184 5.68 16.33 -4.36
N GLN A 185 5.66 16.95 -5.53
CA GLN A 185 5.44 18.41 -5.66
C GLN A 185 4.01 18.81 -5.28
N GLY A 186 3.01 18.01 -5.66
CA GLY A 186 1.59 18.28 -5.37
C GLY A 186 1.26 18.24 -3.87
N GLU A 187 1.97 17.40 -3.10
CA GLU A 187 1.76 17.22 -1.66
C GLU A 187 2.75 18.04 -0.79
N GLY A 188 3.72 18.74 -1.40
CA GLY A 188 4.78 19.44 -0.68
C GLY A 188 5.71 18.52 0.12
N ILE A 189 5.77 17.24 -0.28
CA ILE A 189 6.52 16.18 0.38
C ILE A 189 7.62 15.71 -0.56
N ASP A 190 8.88 15.86 -0.17
CA ASP A 190 10.01 15.37 -0.97
C ASP A 190 10.19 13.86 -0.74
N LYS A 191 9.67 13.07 -1.69
CA LYS A 191 9.80 11.61 -1.73
C LYS A 191 10.64 11.13 -2.93
N VAL A 192 11.38 12.01 -3.60
CA VAL A 192 12.23 11.62 -4.73
C VAL A 192 13.67 11.49 -4.27
N TYR A 193 14.22 10.30 -4.35
CA TYR A 193 15.64 10.08 -4.07
C TYR A 193 16.48 10.50 -5.29
N PRO A 194 17.59 11.26 -5.12
CA PRO A 194 18.37 11.84 -6.21
C PRO A 194 18.91 10.81 -7.20
N VAL A 195 18.82 11.11 -8.50
CA VAL A 195 19.30 10.25 -9.60
C VAL A 195 20.77 9.90 -9.46
N GLU A 196 21.60 10.88 -9.05
CA GLU A 196 23.04 10.71 -8.87
C GLU A 196 23.35 9.68 -7.77
N LYS A 197 22.52 9.64 -6.73
CA LYS A 197 22.66 8.67 -5.65
C LYS A 197 22.20 7.27 -6.08
N TRP A 198 21.12 7.17 -6.84
CA TRP A 198 20.72 5.92 -7.50
C TRP A 198 21.82 5.42 -8.43
N GLN A 199 22.42 6.30 -9.24
CA GLN A 199 23.53 5.93 -10.13
C GLN A 199 24.73 5.39 -9.37
N GLN A 200 25.08 5.96 -8.22
CA GLN A 200 26.15 5.45 -7.37
C GLN A 200 25.84 4.03 -6.87
N ILE A 201 24.65 3.81 -6.33
CA ILE A 201 24.19 2.49 -5.86
C ILE A 201 24.25 1.45 -7.00
N ILE A 202 23.71 1.79 -8.16
CA ILE A 202 23.66 0.91 -9.33
C ILE A 202 25.07 0.51 -9.78
N LYS A 203 25.99 1.47 -9.91
CA LYS A 203 27.38 1.21 -10.30
C LYS A 203 28.08 0.25 -9.35
N GLU A 204 27.91 0.43 -8.04
CA GLU A 204 28.49 -0.46 -7.03
C GLU A 204 27.92 -1.88 -7.11
N ILE A 205 26.59 -2.00 -7.32
CA ILE A 205 25.96 -3.31 -7.51
C ILE A 205 26.51 -4.01 -8.75
N GLN A 206 26.58 -3.32 -9.87
CA GLN A 206 27.10 -3.87 -11.13
C GLN A 206 28.57 -4.28 -11.05
N GLN A 207 29.38 -3.54 -10.29
CA GLN A 207 30.80 -3.89 -10.08
C GLN A 207 30.96 -5.16 -9.24
N LYS A 208 30.13 -5.32 -8.20
CA LYS A 208 30.22 -6.48 -7.29
C LYS A 208 29.47 -7.71 -7.78
N GLN A 209 28.36 -7.51 -8.50
CA GLN A 209 27.48 -8.57 -9.02
C GLN A 209 27.07 -8.28 -10.45
N SER A 210 28.01 -8.34 -11.38
CA SER A 210 27.81 -8.05 -12.80
C SER A 210 26.78 -8.95 -13.49
N GLY A 211 26.44 -10.10 -12.91
CA GLY A 211 25.44 -11.04 -13.44
C GLY A 211 24.00 -10.80 -12.98
N LEU A 212 23.76 -9.90 -12.01
CA LEU A 212 22.42 -9.64 -11.50
C LEU A 212 21.81 -8.40 -12.19
N PRO A 213 20.80 -8.59 -13.05
CA PRO A 213 20.18 -7.49 -13.79
C PRO A 213 19.45 -6.52 -12.85
N ILE A 214 19.47 -5.24 -13.22
CA ILE A 214 18.71 -4.19 -12.54
C ILE A 214 17.61 -3.71 -13.49
N VAL A 215 16.37 -3.64 -12.99
CA VAL A 215 15.18 -3.22 -13.71
C VAL A 215 14.56 -2.01 -13.02
N LEU A 216 14.26 -0.98 -13.78
CA LEU A 216 13.49 0.17 -13.31
C LEU A 216 12.00 -0.12 -13.38
N LEU A 217 11.31 0.12 -12.31
CA LEU A 217 9.86 0.05 -12.24
C LEU A 217 9.27 1.43 -12.54
N GLN A 218 8.47 1.52 -13.60
CA GLN A 218 7.76 2.74 -13.98
C GLN A 218 6.28 2.66 -13.63
N GLY A 219 5.82 3.55 -12.79
CA GLY A 219 4.42 3.83 -12.56
C GLY A 219 3.87 4.89 -13.54
N PRO A 220 2.57 5.21 -13.47
CA PRO A 220 1.93 6.15 -14.39
C PRO A 220 2.49 7.59 -14.34
N GLU A 221 3.05 8.00 -13.22
CA GLU A 221 3.51 9.37 -12.98
C GLU A 221 5.05 9.49 -12.84
N ASP A 222 5.79 8.41 -13.14
CA ASP A 222 7.24 8.32 -12.93
C ASP A 222 8.06 8.72 -14.16
N GLY A 223 7.44 9.22 -15.24
CA GLY A 223 8.09 9.45 -16.54
C GLY A 223 9.38 10.27 -16.46
N GLU A 224 9.34 11.42 -15.79
CA GLU A 224 10.52 12.31 -15.65
C GLU A 224 11.66 11.62 -14.89
N PHE A 225 11.36 10.88 -13.82
CA PHE A 225 12.37 10.13 -13.07
C PHE A 225 12.99 9.03 -13.93
N ILE A 226 12.17 8.28 -14.65
CA ILE A 226 12.65 7.19 -15.53
C ILE A 226 13.54 7.74 -16.65
N GLU A 227 13.15 8.84 -17.31
CA GLU A 227 13.96 9.48 -18.33
C GLU A 227 15.32 9.91 -17.79
N ALA A 228 15.37 10.55 -16.62
CA ALA A 228 16.61 10.95 -15.99
C ALA A 228 17.49 9.74 -15.61
N MET A 229 16.89 8.66 -15.09
CA MET A 229 17.60 7.43 -14.75
C MET A 229 18.18 6.72 -15.99
N VAL A 230 17.43 6.63 -17.08
CA VAL A 230 17.89 6.03 -18.34
C VAL A 230 18.99 6.88 -18.98
N GLN A 231 18.95 8.21 -18.85
CA GLN A 231 20.06 9.07 -19.28
C GLN A 231 21.33 8.84 -18.43
N ALA A 232 21.19 8.67 -17.12
CA ALA A 232 22.32 8.43 -16.22
C ALA A 232 22.90 7.01 -16.32
N CYS A 233 22.05 6.02 -16.61
CA CYS A 233 22.40 4.59 -16.70
C CYS A 233 21.67 3.95 -17.91
N PRO A 234 22.20 4.12 -19.14
CA PRO A 234 21.51 3.69 -20.38
C PRO A 234 21.31 2.18 -20.54
N GLU A 235 22.04 1.38 -19.78
CA GLU A 235 21.96 -0.08 -19.77
C GLU A 235 20.76 -0.62 -18.98
N LEU A 236 20.09 0.20 -18.20
CA LEU A 236 18.96 -0.22 -17.38
C LEU A 236 17.76 -0.56 -18.24
N LYS A 237 17.09 -1.63 -17.86
CA LYS A 237 15.83 -2.06 -18.46
C LYS A 237 14.67 -1.49 -17.66
N THR A 238 13.54 -1.24 -18.35
CA THR A 238 12.36 -0.66 -17.71
C THR A 238 11.16 -1.58 -17.91
N THR A 239 10.33 -1.71 -16.86
CA THR A 239 9.04 -2.39 -16.89
C THR A 239 7.94 -1.42 -16.45
N THR A 240 6.78 -1.51 -17.14
CA THR A 240 5.62 -0.63 -16.90
C THR A 240 4.37 -1.50 -16.73
N PRO A 241 4.15 -2.11 -15.55
CA PRO A 241 2.96 -2.93 -15.30
C PRO A 241 1.69 -2.08 -15.37
N GLY A 242 0.71 -2.52 -16.18
CA GLY A 242 -0.48 -1.73 -16.44
C GLY A 242 -1.55 -1.75 -15.33
N ASP A 243 -1.38 -2.55 -14.28
CA ASP A 243 -2.29 -2.64 -13.13
C ASP A 243 -1.60 -3.27 -11.91
N VAL A 244 -2.28 -3.16 -10.74
CA VAL A 244 -1.74 -3.64 -9.46
C VAL A 244 -1.45 -5.15 -9.46
N GLY A 245 -2.22 -5.98 -10.17
CA GLY A 245 -1.99 -7.42 -10.26
C GLY A 245 -0.69 -7.76 -10.97
N LYS A 246 -0.45 -7.14 -12.14
CA LYS A 246 0.80 -7.28 -12.91
C LYS A 246 1.99 -6.70 -12.14
N LEU A 247 1.80 -5.54 -11.51
CA LEU A 247 2.81 -4.91 -10.66
C LEU A 247 3.23 -5.84 -9.52
N SER A 248 2.27 -6.42 -8.80
CA SER A 248 2.55 -7.35 -7.72
C SER A 248 3.26 -8.62 -8.21
N ALA A 249 2.90 -9.12 -9.40
CA ALA A 249 3.53 -10.31 -9.97
C ALA A 249 4.99 -10.06 -10.40
N VAL A 250 5.30 -8.89 -10.97
CA VAL A 250 6.69 -8.49 -11.27
C VAL A 250 7.50 -8.35 -9.98
N ILE A 251 6.93 -7.71 -8.95
CA ILE A 251 7.60 -7.57 -7.65
C ILE A 251 7.87 -8.94 -7.04
N ALA A 252 6.90 -9.86 -7.07
CA ALA A 252 7.07 -11.22 -6.54
C ALA A 252 8.18 -12.04 -7.23
N GLY A 253 8.52 -11.72 -8.48
CA GLY A 253 9.62 -12.35 -9.22
C GLY A 253 10.98 -11.71 -9.00
N ALA A 254 11.08 -10.59 -8.28
CA ALA A 254 12.34 -9.92 -7.98
C ALA A 254 13.03 -10.53 -6.76
N ASN A 255 14.37 -10.56 -6.76
CA ASN A 255 15.16 -10.96 -5.58
C ASN A 255 15.18 -9.85 -4.52
N LEU A 256 15.15 -8.60 -4.98
CA LEU A 256 15.22 -7.42 -4.13
C LEU A 256 14.43 -6.29 -4.77
N LEU A 257 13.61 -5.60 -3.96
CA LEU A 257 13.06 -4.30 -4.28
C LEU A 257 13.81 -3.22 -3.51
N LEU A 258 14.46 -2.30 -4.25
CA LEU A 258 14.96 -1.03 -3.72
C LEU A 258 13.94 0.05 -4.04
N CYS A 259 13.37 0.69 -3.05
CA CYS A 259 12.33 1.67 -3.30
C CYS A 259 12.31 2.79 -2.26
N ILE A 260 11.44 3.75 -2.50
CA ILE A 260 11.02 4.74 -1.51
C ILE A 260 9.70 4.31 -0.87
N ASP A 261 9.18 5.08 0.10
CA ASP A 261 7.82 4.95 0.64
C ASP A 261 6.77 5.21 -0.46
N SER A 262 6.31 4.13 -1.10
CA SER A 262 5.43 4.14 -2.25
C SER A 262 4.64 2.84 -2.38
N THR A 263 3.62 2.80 -3.25
CA THR A 263 2.80 1.61 -3.49
C THR A 263 3.58 0.30 -3.69
N PRO A 264 4.65 0.25 -4.51
CA PRO A 264 5.47 -0.97 -4.68
C PRO A 264 6.01 -1.54 -3.37
N MET A 265 6.35 -0.70 -2.40
CA MET A 265 6.83 -1.13 -1.08
C MET A 265 5.80 -2.01 -0.37
N TYR A 266 4.56 -1.56 -0.27
CA TYR A 266 3.49 -2.31 0.41
C TYR A 266 3.16 -3.63 -0.31
N LEU A 267 3.21 -3.61 -1.64
CA LEU A 267 3.02 -4.82 -2.44
C LEU A 267 4.16 -5.81 -2.23
N ALA A 268 5.42 -5.35 -2.15
CA ALA A 268 6.57 -6.19 -1.90
C ALA A 268 6.50 -6.88 -0.53
N VAL A 269 6.13 -6.13 0.51
CA VAL A 269 5.86 -6.70 1.84
C VAL A 269 4.81 -7.82 1.75
N ALA A 270 3.74 -7.58 1.00
CA ALA A 270 2.60 -8.50 0.92
C ALA A 270 2.84 -9.73 0.01
N VAL A 271 3.83 -9.71 -0.88
CA VAL A 271 4.27 -10.89 -1.65
C VAL A 271 5.54 -11.53 -1.10
N GLY A 272 6.15 -10.97 -0.04
CA GLY A 272 7.33 -11.50 0.61
C GLY A 272 8.66 -11.24 -0.11
N THR A 273 8.72 -10.27 -1.03
CA THR A 273 9.96 -9.88 -1.70
C THR A 273 10.86 -9.10 -0.72
N TYR A 274 12.16 -9.46 -0.67
CA TYR A 274 13.12 -8.71 0.15
C TYR A 274 13.13 -7.24 -0.28
N THR A 275 12.94 -6.35 0.69
CA THR A 275 12.67 -4.93 0.42
C THR A 275 13.58 -4.04 1.24
N ILE A 276 14.30 -3.13 0.58
CA ILE A 276 14.99 -2.02 1.22
C ILE A 276 14.27 -0.75 0.79
N ALA A 277 13.64 -0.07 1.73
CA ALA A 277 12.85 1.12 1.47
C ALA A 277 13.44 2.36 2.14
N LEU A 278 13.53 3.45 1.39
CA LEU A 278 14.06 4.73 1.85
C LEU A 278 12.93 5.62 2.33
N PHE A 279 13.11 6.21 3.50
CA PHE A 279 12.13 7.08 4.14
C PHE A 279 12.70 8.48 4.38
N GLY A 280 11.93 9.48 4.02
CA GLY A 280 12.18 10.90 4.31
C GLY A 280 11.27 11.38 5.44
N PRO A 281 10.13 12.03 5.10
CA PRO A 281 9.23 12.65 6.08
C PRO A 281 8.32 11.65 6.82
N THR A 282 8.12 10.45 6.28
CA THR A 282 7.31 9.37 6.86
C THR A 282 8.17 8.47 7.76
N GLU A 283 7.56 7.79 8.72
CA GLU A 283 8.26 6.94 9.68
C GLU A 283 8.27 5.47 9.23
N ALA A 284 9.45 4.92 8.97
CA ALA A 284 9.63 3.53 8.53
C ALA A 284 8.94 2.53 9.47
N LYS A 285 9.10 2.67 10.79
CA LYS A 285 8.50 1.79 11.81
C LYS A 285 6.97 1.73 11.79
N LYS A 286 6.30 2.74 11.20
CA LYS A 286 4.83 2.79 11.08
C LYS A 286 4.33 2.20 9.77
N LEU A 287 5.19 2.09 8.75
CA LEU A 287 4.80 1.71 7.39
C LEU A 287 5.42 0.39 6.91
N LEU A 288 6.46 -0.09 7.60
CA LEU A 288 7.06 -1.41 7.36
C LEU A 288 6.94 -2.30 8.60
N PRO A 289 6.71 -3.62 8.42
CA PRO A 289 6.78 -4.56 9.52
C PRO A 289 8.23 -4.78 9.95
N GLU A 290 8.45 -5.03 11.23
CA GLU A 290 9.75 -5.46 11.76
C GLU A 290 9.93 -6.96 11.49
N ASN A 291 10.61 -7.30 10.40
CA ASN A 291 10.96 -8.67 10.03
C ASN A 291 12.26 -8.74 9.22
N GLU A 292 12.75 -9.96 8.95
CA GLU A 292 14.01 -10.20 8.23
C GLU A 292 13.95 -9.87 6.74
N HIS A 293 12.77 -9.66 6.16
CA HIS A 293 12.59 -9.38 4.73
C HIS A 293 12.41 -7.91 4.41
N CYS A 294 12.30 -7.04 5.42
CA CYS A 294 12.02 -5.62 5.23
C CYS A 294 13.00 -4.76 6.00
N VAL A 295 13.72 -3.90 5.29
CA VAL A 295 14.62 -2.92 5.86
C VAL A 295 14.16 -1.52 5.52
N GLY A 296 13.84 -0.72 6.53
CA GLY A 296 13.51 0.70 6.38
C GLY A 296 14.71 1.57 6.73
N LEU A 297 15.25 2.30 5.76
CA LEU A 297 16.30 3.30 5.97
C LEU A 297 15.68 4.67 6.18
N GLN A 298 15.66 5.11 7.44
CA GLN A 298 15.12 6.40 7.82
C GLN A 298 16.15 7.49 7.64
N SER A 299 15.82 8.52 6.86
CA SER A 299 16.63 9.74 6.78
C SER A 299 16.87 10.35 8.16
N PRO A 300 18.07 10.82 8.45
CA PRO A 300 18.36 11.55 9.69
C PRO A 300 17.64 12.90 9.77
N THR A 301 17.12 13.38 8.64
CA THR A 301 16.31 14.57 8.52
C THR A 301 14.93 14.21 7.92
N ARG A 302 14.13 15.20 7.54
CA ARG A 302 12.90 14.96 6.79
C ARG A 302 13.11 14.75 5.28
N TRP A 303 14.34 14.96 4.77
CA TRP A 303 14.65 14.89 3.35
C TRP A 303 15.17 13.51 3.00
N ILE A 304 14.48 12.80 2.12
CA ILE A 304 14.89 11.46 1.68
C ILE A 304 16.29 11.50 1.02
N ALA A 305 16.63 12.62 0.42
CA ALA A 305 17.94 12.85 -0.17
C ALA A 305 19.12 12.72 0.82
N ASP A 306 18.89 12.82 2.12
CA ASP A 306 19.96 12.71 3.13
C ASP A 306 20.26 11.26 3.52
N VAL A 307 19.52 10.28 3.04
CA VAL A 307 19.92 8.87 3.10
C VAL A 307 21.16 8.69 2.23
N LYS A 308 22.22 8.06 2.78
CA LYS A 308 23.48 7.87 2.08
C LYS A 308 23.45 6.60 1.23
N PRO A 309 24.02 6.62 0.00
CA PRO A 309 24.16 5.42 -0.83
C PRO A 309 24.88 4.26 -0.12
N GLU A 310 25.88 4.59 0.70
CA GLU A 310 26.66 3.62 1.47
C GLU A 310 25.78 2.83 2.46
N GLU A 311 24.80 3.50 3.10
CA GLU A 311 23.86 2.86 4.02
C GLU A 311 22.96 1.85 3.27
N VAL A 312 22.53 2.18 2.05
CA VAL A 312 21.76 1.27 1.18
C VAL A 312 22.60 0.06 0.80
N LEU A 313 23.86 0.30 0.36
CA LEU A 313 24.79 -0.75 -0.06
C LEU A 313 25.13 -1.69 1.11
N GLU A 314 25.30 -1.18 2.32
CA GLU A 314 25.51 -2.00 3.51
C GLU A 314 24.38 -3.00 3.73
N GLN A 315 23.12 -2.59 3.50
CA GLN A 315 21.98 -3.50 3.65
C GLN A 315 21.88 -4.52 2.52
N ILE A 316 22.31 -4.18 1.30
CA ILE A 316 22.30 -5.11 0.16
C ILE A 316 23.32 -6.25 0.38
N TRP A 317 24.45 -5.95 1.03
CA TRP A 317 25.55 -6.90 1.22
C TRP A 317 25.54 -7.61 2.58
N ARG A 318 24.56 -7.36 3.41
CA ARG A 318 24.41 -7.96 4.73
C ARG A 318 23.79 -9.36 4.66
#